data_bf23814a7f1497f13a3ea435b27fa9dd
#
_entry.id   bf23814a7f1497f13a3ea435b27fa9dd
#
_cell.length_a   1.000
_cell.length_b   1.000
_cell.length_c   1.000
_cell.angle_alpha   90.00
_cell.angle_beta   90.00
_cell.angle_gamma   90.00
#
_symmetry.space_group_name_H-M   'P 1'
#
loop_
_entity.id
_entity.type
_entity.pdbx_description
1 polymer ?
#
loop_
_entity_poly.entity_id
_entity_poly.type
_entity_poly.pdbx_seq_one_letter_code
_entity_poly.pdbx_strand_id
1 'polypeptide(L)'
;LELHRDAADLDVQLIPVSVLWGRSPGKEDKASLPNLRLLNGLQKTFAAIWFGRDTFVRFSQALSLRYMVNEDRFLRWLWNKLYSGIDVQNADRVRKLALEGHEIVYVPCHRSHIDYLLLSYVLYHQGLVPPHIAAGINLNFWPAGPLFRSWGAFFIRRTFKGNRLYSAIFREYLGELFHRGYSVEYFIEGGRSRTGRLLAPKTGMMSMTLQALQHNQTRPISVVPVYIGYEHVLEVDTYAKELRGAAKEQENAGLVLRVIKKLRNLGQGFVNFGEPITLSNYLNHNYPEWKEQHHEDKPHWFNHAVGSVSNQVMVNINKAAAVNAMNLVGTALLSSRQRALSHEQLLEQLSSYQEMLKNVPYSTDVVLPTDTPKAMLDHVLSLDRVGVLVEKDNFGEIIRLERNSAVLMTYYRNNMLRVSFYIMKLSKKIYYWMRYVKFIHS
;
A
#
# COMPACT_ATOMS: atom_id res chain seq x y z
N LEU A 1 -6.57 15.39 -23.49
CA LEU A 1 -6.03 14.12 -24.02
C LEU A 1 -6.25 14.01 -25.53
N GLU A 2 -7.45 14.30 -26.02
CA GLU A 2 -7.73 14.28 -27.47
C GLU A 2 -6.91 15.31 -28.25
N LEU A 3 -6.86 16.57 -27.77
CA LEU A 3 -6.03 17.63 -28.36
C LEU A 3 -4.54 17.28 -28.43
N HIS A 4 -4.01 16.55 -27.45
CA HIS A 4 -2.60 16.14 -27.46
C HIS A 4 -2.35 14.96 -28.40
N ARG A 5 -3.36 14.14 -28.68
CA ARG A 5 -3.27 13.05 -29.65
C ARG A 5 -3.13 13.57 -31.07
N ASP A 6 -3.77 14.70 -31.35
CA ASP A 6 -3.80 15.32 -32.69
C ASP A 6 -2.67 16.33 -32.90
N ALA A 7 -2.06 16.83 -31.80
CA ALA A 7 -0.94 17.80 -31.82
C ALA A 7 0.16 17.36 -30.83
N ALA A 8 1.00 16.41 -31.25
CA ALA A 8 2.05 15.83 -30.41
C ALA A 8 3.12 16.84 -29.92
N ASP A 9 3.24 17.98 -30.58
CA ASP A 9 4.18 19.04 -30.20
C ASP A 9 3.63 20.02 -29.16
N LEU A 10 2.35 19.96 -28.84
CA LEU A 10 1.71 20.81 -27.85
C LEU A 10 1.96 20.25 -26.43
N ASP A 11 2.71 20.98 -25.60
CA ASP A 11 2.87 20.65 -24.17
C ASP A 11 1.85 21.46 -23.36
N VAL A 12 0.76 20.81 -22.98
CA VAL A 12 -0.28 21.36 -22.12
C VAL A 12 0.05 21.06 -20.66
N GLN A 13 0.16 22.10 -19.85
CA GLN A 13 0.35 21.95 -18.42
C GLN A 13 -1.01 21.95 -17.69
N LEU A 14 -1.29 20.87 -16.98
CA LEU A 14 -2.46 20.76 -16.12
C LEU A 14 -2.06 21.21 -14.72
N ILE A 15 -2.75 22.23 -14.20
CA ILE A 15 -2.58 22.68 -12.81
C ILE A 15 -3.83 22.25 -12.05
N PRO A 16 -3.77 21.20 -11.24
CA PRO A 16 -4.90 20.85 -10.39
C PRO A 16 -5.20 21.99 -9.41
N VAL A 17 -6.45 22.44 -9.36
CA VAL A 17 -6.90 23.50 -8.47
C VAL A 17 -7.99 22.97 -7.57
N SER A 18 -7.77 23.04 -6.26
CA SER A 18 -8.78 22.74 -5.26
C SER A 18 -9.29 24.05 -4.67
N VAL A 19 -10.61 24.27 -4.71
CA VAL A 19 -11.26 25.41 -4.10
C VAL A 19 -12.04 24.93 -2.87
N LEU A 20 -11.61 25.35 -1.69
CA LEU A 20 -12.22 25.00 -0.40
C LEU A 20 -12.99 26.22 0.11
N TRP A 21 -14.30 26.10 0.26
CA TRP A 21 -15.20 27.17 0.68
C TRP A 21 -15.46 27.05 2.18
N GLY A 22 -15.23 28.16 2.92
CA GLY A 22 -15.60 28.27 4.33
C GLY A 22 -14.83 27.36 5.29
N ARG A 23 -13.65 26.89 4.91
CA ARG A 23 -12.78 26.09 5.78
C ARG A 23 -11.37 26.66 5.78
N SER A 24 -10.96 27.19 6.93
CA SER A 24 -9.53 27.35 7.19
C SER A 24 -8.94 26.01 7.56
N PRO A 25 -7.78 25.62 7.01
CA PRO A 25 -7.07 24.42 7.42
C PRO A 25 -6.85 24.38 8.95
N GLY A 26 -7.17 23.28 9.61
CA GLY A 26 -7.05 23.10 11.06
C GLY A 26 -8.24 23.56 11.91
N LYS A 27 -9.36 23.99 11.31
CA LYS A 27 -10.62 24.32 12.00
C LYS A 27 -11.76 23.38 11.58
N GLU A 28 -11.48 22.10 11.47
CA GLU A 28 -12.41 21.09 10.94
C GLU A 28 -13.63 20.86 11.85
N ASP A 29 -13.51 21.14 13.15
CA ASP A 29 -14.54 20.86 14.15
C ASP A 29 -15.64 21.94 14.24
N LYS A 30 -15.56 22.99 13.45
CA LYS A 30 -16.53 24.10 13.51
C LYS A 30 -17.16 24.37 12.15
N ALA A 31 -18.15 23.69 11.79
CA ALA A 31 -19.28 24.08 10.97
C ALA A 31 -19.80 22.95 10.09
N SER A 32 -20.99 22.53 10.32
CA SER A 32 -21.86 21.92 9.32
C SER A 32 -22.13 22.95 8.20
N LEU A 33 -21.26 23.00 7.18
CA LEU A 33 -21.57 23.76 5.98
C LEU A 33 -22.68 23.05 5.21
N PRO A 34 -23.69 23.80 4.70
CA PRO A 34 -24.71 23.22 3.85
C PRO A 34 -24.06 22.52 2.65
N ASN A 35 -24.64 21.41 2.26
CA ASN A 35 -24.13 20.59 1.15
C ASN A 35 -24.20 21.39 -0.16
N LEU A 36 -23.08 22.02 -0.54
CA LEU A 36 -22.98 22.93 -1.71
C LEU A 36 -23.40 22.28 -3.03
N ARG A 37 -23.47 20.94 -3.08
CA ARG A 37 -23.98 20.19 -4.25
C ARG A 37 -25.48 20.38 -4.47
N LEU A 38 -26.24 20.75 -3.44
CA LEU A 38 -27.69 20.94 -3.50
C LEU A 38 -28.09 22.40 -3.74
N LEU A 39 -27.15 23.34 -3.77
CA LEU A 39 -27.43 24.76 -3.93
C LEU A 39 -27.54 25.15 -5.40
N ASN A 40 -28.56 25.96 -5.72
CA ASN A 40 -28.71 26.58 -7.04
C ASN A 40 -27.62 27.65 -7.29
N GLY A 41 -27.41 28.04 -8.56
CA GLY A 41 -26.34 28.96 -8.96
C GLY A 41 -26.29 30.27 -8.16
N LEU A 42 -27.43 30.90 -7.88
CA LEU A 42 -27.58 32.14 -7.07
C LEU A 42 -27.16 31.88 -5.59
N GLN A 43 -27.56 30.77 -5.03
CA GLN A 43 -27.19 30.41 -3.65
C GLN A 43 -25.70 30.14 -3.51
N LYS A 44 -25.07 29.53 -4.55
CA LYS A 44 -23.62 29.37 -4.62
C LYS A 44 -22.88 30.69 -4.66
N THR A 45 -23.40 31.66 -5.45
CA THR A 45 -22.82 33.01 -5.54
C THR A 45 -22.95 33.74 -4.20
N PHE A 46 -24.11 33.64 -3.52
CA PHE A 46 -24.32 34.24 -2.21
C PHE A 46 -23.43 33.59 -1.13
N ALA A 47 -23.30 32.28 -1.15
CA ALA A 47 -22.36 31.55 -0.29
C ALA A 47 -20.91 31.97 -0.55
N ALA A 48 -20.54 32.18 -1.82
CA ALA A 48 -19.21 32.67 -2.20
C ALA A 48 -18.93 34.07 -1.67
N ILE A 49 -19.90 34.95 -1.69
CA ILE A 49 -19.79 36.35 -1.18
C ILE A 49 -19.73 36.33 0.35
N TRP A 50 -20.57 35.54 1.01
CA TRP A 50 -20.68 35.49 2.48
C TRP A 50 -19.50 34.78 3.14
N PHE A 51 -19.07 33.66 2.56
CA PHE A 51 -17.96 32.85 3.04
C PHE A 51 -16.64 33.12 2.31
N GLY A 52 -16.63 34.09 1.39
CA GLY A 52 -15.47 34.36 0.51
C GLY A 52 -14.20 34.79 1.24
N ARG A 53 -14.30 35.27 2.49
CA ARG A 53 -13.13 35.58 3.33
C ARG A 53 -12.38 34.31 3.77
N ASP A 54 -13.05 33.15 3.78
CA ASP A 54 -12.51 31.86 4.17
C ASP A 54 -12.35 30.91 2.97
N THR A 55 -12.38 31.47 1.75
CA THR A 55 -12.14 30.66 0.55
C THR A 55 -10.65 30.42 0.37
N PHE A 56 -10.29 29.16 0.32
CA PHE A 56 -8.93 28.72 0.10
C PHE A 56 -8.80 28.09 -1.29
N VAL A 57 -7.90 28.63 -2.11
CA VAL A 57 -7.61 28.09 -3.42
C VAL A 57 -6.22 27.48 -3.40
N ARG A 58 -6.15 26.19 -3.68
CA ARG A 58 -4.89 25.47 -3.75
C ARG A 58 -4.56 25.18 -5.20
N PHE A 59 -3.38 25.63 -5.63
CA PHE A 59 -2.76 25.21 -6.87
C PHE A 59 -1.76 24.10 -6.56
N SER A 60 -1.94 22.93 -7.15
CA SER A 60 -0.95 21.86 -7.11
C SER A 60 0.13 22.10 -8.17
N GLN A 61 1.18 21.29 -8.15
CA GLN A 61 2.26 21.38 -9.15
C GLN A 61 1.67 21.23 -10.57
N ALA A 62 2.16 22.07 -11.50
CA ALA A 62 1.84 21.91 -12.91
C ALA A 62 2.36 20.57 -13.43
N LEU A 63 1.48 19.82 -14.07
CA LEU A 63 1.80 18.53 -14.66
C LEU A 63 1.84 18.67 -16.18
N SER A 64 2.97 18.36 -16.81
CA SER A 64 3.07 18.32 -18.27
C SER A 64 2.20 17.16 -18.81
N LEU A 65 1.24 17.49 -19.66
CA LEU A 65 0.35 16.50 -20.27
C LEU A 65 1.14 15.50 -21.13
N ARG A 66 2.11 15.99 -21.89
CA ARG A 66 3.01 15.16 -22.71
C ARG A 66 3.75 14.13 -21.85
N TYR A 67 4.27 14.57 -20.72
CA TYR A 67 4.98 13.72 -19.80
C TYR A 67 4.06 12.65 -19.18
N MET A 68 2.90 13.05 -18.67
CA MET A 68 1.90 12.14 -18.08
C MET A 68 1.41 11.09 -19.10
N VAL A 69 1.17 11.47 -20.34
CA VAL A 69 0.69 10.54 -21.38
C VAL A 69 1.76 9.51 -21.74
N ASN A 70 3.02 9.91 -21.81
CA ASN A 70 4.12 9.00 -22.10
C ASN A 70 4.39 8.04 -20.93
N GLU A 71 4.34 8.54 -19.70
CA GLU A 71 4.46 7.74 -18.49
C GLU A 71 3.30 6.75 -18.36
N ASP A 72 2.05 7.20 -18.53
CA ASP A 72 0.88 6.34 -18.48
C ASP A 72 0.94 5.24 -19.54
N ARG A 73 1.34 5.55 -20.78
CA ARG A 73 1.50 4.54 -21.85
C ARG A 73 2.51 3.47 -21.46
N PHE A 74 3.67 3.88 -20.91
CA PHE A 74 4.70 2.95 -20.46
C PHE A 74 4.22 2.11 -19.27
N LEU A 75 3.65 2.74 -18.24
CA LEU A 75 3.15 2.04 -17.06
C LEU A 75 1.99 1.12 -17.41
N ARG A 76 1.04 1.56 -18.22
CA ARG A 76 -0.08 0.72 -18.69
C ARG A 76 0.42 -0.48 -19.46
N TRP A 77 1.36 -0.29 -20.39
CA TRP A 77 2.00 -1.40 -21.09
C TRP A 77 2.69 -2.36 -20.13
N LEU A 78 3.46 -1.82 -19.17
CA LEU A 78 4.18 -2.60 -18.16
C LEU A 78 3.22 -3.43 -17.30
N TRP A 79 2.17 -2.80 -16.77
CA TRP A 79 1.21 -3.47 -15.90
C TRP A 79 0.39 -4.53 -16.65
N ASN A 80 -0.09 -4.23 -17.84
CA ASN A 80 -0.83 -5.19 -18.67
C ASN A 80 0.05 -6.38 -19.10
N LYS A 81 1.35 -6.20 -19.16
CA LYS A 81 2.30 -7.27 -19.48
C LYS A 81 2.68 -8.11 -18.26
N LEU A 82 2.69 -7.51 -17.09
CA LEU A 82 3.08 -8.16 -15.84
C LEU A 82 1.92 -8.85 -15.15
N TYR A 83 0.77 -8.20 -15.11
CA TYR A 83 -0.38 -8.63 -14.33
C TYR A 83 -1.65 -8.66 -15.19
N SER A 84 -2.52 -9.61 -14.88
CA SER A 84 -3.84 -9.74 -15.52
C SER A 84 -4.83 -8.66 -15.05
N GLY A 85 -4.50 -7.95 -13.97
CA GLY A 85 -5.29 -6.87 -13.41
C GLY A 85 -4.72 -6.36 -12.09
N ILE A 86 -5.23 -5.21 -11.66
CA ILE A 86 -4.92 -4.62 -10.37
C ILE A 86 -6.24 -4.37 -9.65
N ASP A 87 -6.44 -5.05 -8.53
CA ASP A 87 -7.61 -4.83 -7.67
C ASP A 87 -7.30 -3.66 -6.71
N VAL A 88 -8.14 -2.62 -6.75
CA VAL A 88 -7.97 -1.39 -5.97
C VAL A 88 -9.15 -1.21 -5.04
N GLN A 89 -8.89 -1.17 -3.74
CA GLN A 89 -9.93 -1.06 -2.71
C GLN A 89 -9.74 0.20 -1.85
N ASN A 90 -10.87 0.75 -1.38
CA ASN A 90 -10.93 1.88 -0.43
C ASN A 90 -10.28 3.19 -0.91
N ALA A 91 -10.11 3.40 -2.22
CA ALA A 91 -9.54 4.64 -2.77
C ALA A 91 -10.41 5.89 -2.45
N ASP A 92 -11.71 5.70 -2.19
CA ASP A 92 -12.62 6.78 -1.80
C ASP A 92 -12.18 7.49 -0.51
N ARG A 93 -11.56 6.75 0.44
CA ARG A 93 -11.00 7.33 1.67
C ARG A 93 -9.96 8.39 1.35
N VAL A 94 -9.09 8.09 0.39
CA VAL A 94 -8.02 9.00 -0.05
C VAL A 94 -8.60 10.19 -0.81
N ARG A 95 -9.56 9.95 -1.72
CA ARG A 95 -10.24 11.02 -2.44
C ARG A 95 -10.93 11.99 -1.48
N LYS A 96 -11.57 11.47 -0.43
CA LYS A 96 -12.19 12.29 0.61
C LYS A 96 -11.18 13.19 1.30
N LEU A 97 -10.05 12.63 1.78
CA LEU A 97 -8.97 13.41 2.40
C LEU A 97 -8.42 14.49 1.46
N ALA A 98 -8.19 14.15 0.18
CA ALA A 98 -7.71 15.11 -0.81
C ALA A 98 -8.69 16.26 -1.03
N LEU A 99 -10.00 15.97 -1.09
CA LEU A 99 -11.06 16.96 -1.20
C LEU A 99 -11.21 17.83 0.06
N GLU A 100 -10.92 17.29 1.22
CA GLU A 100 -10.91 18.00 2.50
C GLU A 100 -9.64 18.85 2.71
N GLY A 101 -8.70 18.80 1.77
CA GLY A 101 -7.49 19.64 1.79
C GLY A 101 -6.37 19.11 2.69
N HIS A 102 -6.40 17.81 3.02
CA HIS A 102 -5.33 17.18 3.78
C HIS A 102 -4.04 17.04 2.96
N GLU A 103 -2.91 17.18 3.62
CA GLU A 103 -1.62 16.73 3.10
C GLU A 103 -1.52 15.23 3.31
N ILE A 104 -1.36 14.47 2.24
CA ILE A 104 -1.43 13.03 2.29
C ILE A 104 -0.02 12.43 2.30
N VAL A 105 0.22 11.57 3.28
CA VAL A 105 1.43 10.77 3.39
C VAL A 105 1.07 9.31 3.16
N TYR A 106 1.43 8.78 1.99
CA TYR A 106 1.21 7.36 1.69
C TYR A 106 2.30 6.51 2.32
N VAL A 107 1.89 5.50 3.06
CA VAL A 107 2.82 4.60 3.75
C VAL A 107 2.51 3.16 3.38
N PRO A 108 3.02 2.69 2.23
CA PRO A 108 2.82 1.33 1.79
C PRO A 108 3.71 0.32 2.52
N CYS A 109 3.26 -0.95 2.56
CA CYS A 109 4.16 -2.07 2.80
C CYS A 109 5.07 -2.28 1.57
N HIS A 110 6.25 -2.90 1.78
CA HIS A 110 7.25 -3.03 0.73
C HIS A 110 7.50 -4.48 0.34
N ARG A 111 7.05 -4.87 -0.85
CA ARG A 111 7.12 -6.23 -1.39
C ARG A 111 8.07 -6.37 -2.58
N SER A 112 8.04 -5.38 -3.47
CA SER A 112 8.74 -5.39 -4.74
C SER A 112 9.39 -4.03 -5.04
N HIS A 113 10.37 -4.00 -5.93
CA HIS A 113 10.93 -2.75 -6.46
C HIS A 113 9.94 -1.92 -7.26
N ILE A 114 8.87 -2.53 -7.73
CA ILE A 114 7.86 -1.85 -8.55
C ILE A 114 6.70 -1.28 -7.72
N ASP A 115 6.71 -1.43 -6.39
CA ASP A 115 5.60 -0.98 -5.53
C ASP A 115 5.29 0.50 -5.70
N TYR A 116 6.33 1.35 -5.74
CA TYR A 116 6.15 2.80 -5.91
C TYR A 116 5.59 3.16 -7.30
N LEU A 117 5.96 2.42 -8.35
CA LEU A 117 5.37 2.61 -9.67
C LEU A 117 3.91 2.17 -9.70
N LEU A 118 3.59 1.07 -9.01
CA LEU A 118 2.22 0.58 -8.88
C LEU A 118 1.33 1.59 -8.17
N LEU A 119 1.78 2.11 -7.03
CA LEU A 119 1.00 3.08 -6.27
C LEU A 119 0.79 4.38 -7.06
N SER A 120 1.82 4.91 -7.70
CA SER A 120 1.71 6.10 -8.57
C SER A 120 0.70 5.87 -9.72
N TYR A 121 0.77 4.71 -10.38
CA TYR A 121 -0.16 4.32 -11.44
C TYR A 121 -1.60 4.24 -10.93
N VAL A 122 -1.81 3.57 -9.79
CA VAL A 122 -3.15 3.43 -9.18
C VAL A 122 -3.70 4.80 -8.80
N LEU A 123 -2.93 5.64 -8.12
CA LEU A 123 -3.37 6.98 -7.71
C LEU A 123 -3.77 7.82 -8.92
N TYR A 124 -2.98 7.80 -9.98
CA TYR A 124 -3.30 8.50 -11.23
C TYR A 124 -4.66 8.04 -11.81
N HIS A 125 -4.87 6.71 -11.90
CA HIS A 125 -6.13 6.16 -12.42
C HIS A 125 -7.33 6.36 -11.47
N GLN A 126 -7.07 6.67 -10.19
CA GLN A 126 -8.10 7.06 -9.22
C GLN A 126 -8.38 8.59 -9.22
N GLY A 127 -7.77 9.34 -10.15
CA GLY A 127 -7.93 10.79 -10.25
C GLY A 127 -7.20 11.57 -9.14
N LEU A 128 -6.18 10.96 -8.55
CA LEU A 128 -5.33 11.54 -7.51
C LEU A 128 -3.96 11.92 -8.08
N VAL A 129 -3.34 12.93 -7.49
CA VAL A 129 -1.99 13.33 -7.89
C VAL A 129 -0.98 12.32 -7.34
N PRO A 130 -0.08 11.76 -8.18
CA PRO A 130 0.99 10.91 -7.70
C PRO A 130 1.89 11.63 -6.67
N PRO A 131 2.38 10.95 -5.64
CA PRO A 131 3.15 11.55 -4.57
C PRO A 131 4.61 11.78 -4.96
N HIS A 132 5.30 12.64 -4.19
CA HIS A 132 6.74 12.65 -4.15
C HIS A 132 7.27 11.43 -3.38
N ILE A 133 8.15 10.65 -4.01
CA ILE A 133 8.57 9.33 -3.51
C ILE A 133 9.93 9.41 -2.83
N ALA A 134 10.00 9.03 -1.56
CA ALA A 134 11.26 8.89 -0.83
C ALA A 134 11.97 7.59 -1.24
N ALA A 135 12.91 7.68 -2.15
CA ALA A 135 13.67 6.55 -2.68
C ALA A 135 15.05 6.42 -2.00
N GLY A 136 15.57 5.20 -1.88
CA GLY A 136 16.91 4.99 -1.39
C GLY A 136 17.98 5.49 -2.35
N ILE A 137 19.06 6.07 -1.82
CA ILE A 137 20.18 6.64 -2.62
C ILE A 137 20.82 5.61 -3.58
N ASN A 138 20.68 4.32 -3.31
CA ASN A 138 21.16 3.26 -4.19
C ASN A 138 20.42 3.20 -5.55
N LEU A 139 19.24 3.82 -5.66
CA LEU A 139 18.51 3.93 -6.92
C LEU A 139 18.93 5.14 -7.75
N ASN A 140 19.80 6.00 -7.21
CA ASN A 140 20.31 7.19 -7.88
C ASN A 140 21.53 6.86 -8.75
N PHE A 141 21.36 6.02 -9.76
CA PHE A 141 22.41 5.71 -10.76
C PHE A 141 21.92 6.04 -12.17
N TRP A 142 22.85 6.31 -13.07
CA TRP A 142 22.50 6.60 -14.47
C TRP A 142 22.11 5.31 -15.22
N PRO A 143 21.03 5.27 -16.06
CA PRO A 143 20.09 6.37 -16.37
C PRO A 143 18.86 6.43 -15.43
N ALA A 144 18.73 5.52 -14.45
CA ALA A 144 17.55 5.39 -13.63
C ALA A 144 17.31 6.58 -12.68
N GLY A 145 18.38 7.15 -12.10
CA GLY A 145 18.26 8.26 -11.17
C GLY A 145 17.57 9.50 -11.75
N PRO A 146 18.00 10.03 -12.91
CA PRO A 146 17.29 11.11 -13.59
C PRO A 146 15.84 10.78 -13.91
N LEU A 147 15.57 9.56 -14.38
CA LEU A 147 14.23 9.10 -14.70
C LEU A 147 13.33 9.08 -13.45
N PHE A 148 13.82 8.54 -12.35
CA PHE A 148 13.04 8.50 -11.10
C PHE A 148 12.78 9.91 -10.52
N ARG A 149 13.76 10.84 -10.66
CA ARG A 149 13.53 12.24 -10.28
C ARG A 149 12.43 12.89 -11.09
N SER A 150 12.38 12.63 -12.38
CA SER A 150 11.30 13.15 -13.22
C SER A 150 9.94 12.59 -12.83
N TRP A 151 9.89 11.40 -12.21
CA TRP A 151 8.68 10.79 -11.64
C TRP A 151 8.41 11.19 -10.19
N GLY A 152 9.04 12.28 -9.72
CA GLY A 152 8.81 12.79 -8.37
C GLY A 152 9.65 12.13 -7.28
N ALA A 153 10.58 11.24 -7.61
CA ALA A 153 11.43 10.63 -6.59
C ALA A 153 12.50 11.59 -6.08
N PHE A 154 12.68 11.63 -4.77
CA PHE A 154 13.83 12.24 -4.11
C PHE A 154 14.63 11.18 -3.34
N PHE A 155 15.96 11.34 -3.31
CA PHE A 155 16.82 10.28 -2.80
C PHE A 155 17.28 10.55 -1.38
N ILE A 156 17.07 9.55 -0.51
CA ILE A 156 17.44 9.61 0.90
C ILE A 156 18.59 8.65 1.23
N ARG A 157 19.44 9.05 2.16
CA ARG A 157 20.50 8.19 2.69
C ARG A 157 19.90 7.08 3.57
N ARG A 158 20.56 5.94 3.64
CA ARG A 158 20.10 4.77 4.43
C ARG A 158 20.02 5.03 5.92
N THR A 159 20.79 5.99 6.42
CA THR A 159 20.79 6.37 7.83
C THR A 159 20.95 7.87 7.99
N PHE A 160 20.20 8.43 8.92
CA PHE A 160 20.31 9.81 9.37
C PHE A 160 21.16 9.92 10.64
N LYS A 161 21.48 8.77 11.27
CA LYS A 161 22.18 8.72 12.57
C LYS A 161 23.56 9.36 12.45
N GLY A 162 23.84 10.31 13.35
CA GLY A 162 25.15 11.01 13.42
C GLY A 162 25.32 12.21 12.50
N ASN A 163 24.37 12.48 11.57
CA ASN A 163 24.44 13.67 10.70
C ASN A 163 23.29 14.64 11.00
N ARG A 164 23.52 15.55 11.95
CA ARG A 164 22.53 16.53 12.39
C ARG A 164 22.12 17.50 11.29
N LEU A 165 23.11 17.99 10.50
CA LEU A 165 22.85 18.91 9.39
C LEU A 165 21.97 18.28 8.31
N TYR A 166 22.28 17.05 7.88
CA TYR A 166 21.47 16.35 6.90
C TYR A 166 20.03 16.14 7.41
N SER A 167 19.89 15.75 8.68
CA SER A 167 18.56 15.56 9.29
C SER A 167 17.76 16.86 9.35
N ALA A 168 18.40 17.99 9.67
CA ALA A 168 17.75 19.30 9.71
C ALA A 168 17.32 19.74 8.31
N ILE A 169 18.21 19.69 7.31
CA ILE A 169 17.90 20.04 5.91
C ILE A 169 16.76 19.17 5.39
N PHE A 170 16.80 17.87 5.67
CA PHE A 170 15.77 16.94 5.19
C PHE A 170 14.41 17.20 5.85
N ARG A 171 14.38 17.54 7.12
CA ARG A 171 13.15 17.95 7.83
C ARG A 171 12.53 19.18 7.18
N GLU A 172 13.34 20.23 6.93
CA GLU A 172 12.87 21.46 6.27
C GLU A 172 12.38 21.18 4.85
N TYR A 173 13.09 20.34 4.09
CA TYR A 173 12.67 19.91 2.77
C TYR A 173 11.30 19.20 2.79
N LEU A 174 11.09 18.30 3.74
CA LEU A 174 9.81 17.60 3.91
C LEU A 174 8.69 18.57 4.33
N GLY A 175 9.01 19.49 5.24
CA GLY A 175 8.10 20.57 5.65
C GLY A 175 7.68 21.45 4.47
N GLU A 176 8.62 21.80 3.59
CA GLU A 176 8.35 22.58 2.38
C GLU A 176 7.46 21.81 1.37
N LEU A 177 7.66 20.49 1.22
CA LEU A 177 6.77 19.68 0.39
C LEU A 177 5.33 19.74 0.92
N PHE A 178 5.12 19.60 2.23
CA PHE A 178 3.79 19.72 2.83
C PHE A 178 3.24 21.15 2.73
N HIS A 179 4.06 22.17 2.95
CA HIS A 179 3.63 23.55 2.80
C HIS A 179 3.13 23.85 1.39
N ARG A 180 3.80 23.32 0.37
CA ARG A 180 3.38 23.42 -1.03
C ARG A 180 2.20 22.52 -1.41
N GLY A 181 1.76 21.67 -0.50
CA GLY A 181 0.64 20.77 -0.74
C GLY A 181 0.97 19.53 -1.53
N TYR A 182 2.21 19.05 -1.47
CA TYR A 182 2.62 17.84 -2.16
C TYR A 182 2.41 16.62 -1.26
N SER A 183 1.74 15.60 -1.80
CA SER A 183 1.69 14.29 -1.18
C SER A 183 3.07 13.63 -1.20
N VAL A 184 3.36 12.86 -0.16
CA VAL A 184 4.64 12.16 -0.01
C VAL A 184 4.39 10.66 0.17
N GLU A 185 5.27 9.83 -0.40
CA GLU A 185 5.29 8.38 -0.21
C GLU A 185 6.60 7.94 0.40
N TYR A 186 6.54 7.11 1.43
CA TYR A 186 7.72 6.42 1.95
C TYR A 186 7.36 5.05 2.55
N PHE A 187 8.30 4.11 2.43
CA PHE A 187 8.15 2.76 2.97
C PHE A 187 8.62 2.72 4.43
N ILE A 188 7.67 2.58 5.35
CA ILE A 188 7.97 2.57 6.80
C ILE A 188 8.84 1.39 7.22
N GLU A 189 8.83 0.30 6.45
CA GLU A 189 9.67 -0.88 6.67
C GLU A 189 11.16 -0.61 6.40
N GLY A 190 11.49 0.44 5.64
CA GLY A 190 12.86 0.81 5.28
C GLY A 190 13.59 -0.23 4.42
N GLY A 191 12.89 -1.23 3.91
CA GLY A 191 13.39 -2.26 3.02
C GLY A 191 12.32 -3.26 2.64
N ARG A 192 12.55 -4.02 1.56
CA ARG A 192 11.58 -5.02 1.07
C ARG A 192 11.54 -6.25 1.97
N SER A 193 10.34 -6.74 2.23
CA SER A 193 10.15 -8.03 2.89
C SER A 193 10.57 -9.18 1.97
N ARG A 194 11.52 -10.00 2.40
CA ARG A 194 11.97 -11.20 1.70
C ARG A 194 11.25 -12.46 2.15
N THR A 195 10.57 -12.37 3.27
CA THR A 195 9.85 -13.51 3.87
C THR A 195 8.35 -13.44 3.67
N GLY A 196 7.83 -12.36 3.07
CA GLY A 196 6.40 -12.08 2.98
C GLY A 196 5.78 -11.49 4.26
N ARG A 197 6.50 -11.44 5.38
CA ARG A 197 6.03 -10.81 6.62
C ARG A 197 6.28 -9.30 6.58
N LEU A 198 5.43 -8.51 7.20
CA LEU A 198 5.74 -7.11 7.44
C LEU A 198 6.96 -7.00 8.36
N LEU A 199 7.88 -6.11 8.02
CA LEU A 199 9.05 -5.82 8.85
C LEU A 199 8.66 -4.84 9.98
N ALA A 200 9.52 -4.76 11.00
CA ALA A 200 9.34 -3.76 12.04
C ALA A 200 9.47 -2.33 11.46
N PRO A 201 8.64 -1.37 11.90
CA PRO A 201 8.66 -0.02 11.37
C PRO A 201 9.97 0.70 11.69
N LYS A 202 10.49 1.45 10.71
CA LYS A 202 11.59 2.40 10.86
C LYS A 202 11.00 3.79 11.08
N THR A 203 11.11 4.28 12.30
CA THR A 203 10.40 5.48 12.76
C THR A 203 10.96 6.81 12.26
N GLY A 204 12.10 6.81 11.57
CA GLY A 204 12.80 8.04 11.16
C GLY A 204 11.95 8.98 10.29
N MET A 205 11.32 8.47 9.23
CA MET A 205 10.46 9.28 8.37
C MET A 205 9.20 9.76 9.10
N MET A 206 8.58 8.89 9.90
CA MET A 206 7.42 9.26 10.72
C MET A 206 7.77 10.35 11.73
N SER A 207 8.95 10.28 12.36
CA SER A 207 9.46 11.33 13.25
C SER A 207 9.56 12.67 12.53
N MET A 208 10.09 12.70 11.31
CA MET A 208 10.19 13.93 10.52
C MET A 208 8.81 14.45 10.05
N THR A 209 7.89 13.55 9.74
CA THR A 209 6.51 13.91 9.40
C THR A 209 5.79 14.57 10.58
N LEU A 210 5.95 14.02 11.81
CA LEU A 210 5.40 14.65 13.02
C LEU A 210 6.06 16.00 13.33
N GLN A 211 7.38 16.12 13.16
CA GLN A 211 8.08 17.41 13.33
C GLN A 211 7.60 18.45 12.32
N ALA A 212 7.40 18.05 11.06
CA ALA A 212 6.85 18.95 10.04
C ALA A 212 5.44 19.45 10.43
N LEU A 213 4.59 18.60 11.00
CA LEU A 213 3.29 19.02 11.54
C LEU A 213 3.43 20.02 12.70
N GLN A 214 4.37 19.81 13.61
CA GLN A 214 4.60 20.74 14.73
C GLN A 214 5.03 22.13 14.27
N HIS A 215 5.90 22.20 13.25
CA HIS A 215 6.42 23.46 12.73
C HIS A 215 5.48 24.14 11.72
N ASN A 216 4.61 23.40 11.06
CA ASN A 216 3.78 23.91 9.98
C ASN A 216 2.33 23.42 10.11
N GLN A 217 1.55 24.13 10.94
CA GLN A 217 0.18 23.75 11.32
C GLN A 217 -0.89 24.26 10.32
N THR A 218 -0.51 24.62 9.09
CA THR A 218 -1.44 25.24 8.14
C THR A 218 -2.46 24.27 7.57
N ARG A 219 -2.13 22.97 7.51
CA ARG A 219 -3.01 21.93 6.96
C ARG A 219 -2.89 20.62 7.75
N PRO A 220 -3.99 19.87 7.87
CA PRO A 220 -3.93 18.57 8.50
C PRO A 220 -3.10 17.59 7.66
N ILE A 221 -2.20 16.87 8.30
CA ILE A 221 -1.43 15.78 7.68
C ILE A 221 -2.13 14.47 8.01
N SER A 222 -2.50 13.71 6.96
CA SER A 222 -3.08 12.38 7.10
C SER A 222 -2.14 11.31 6.55
N VAL A 223 -1.79 10.37 7.40
CA VAL A 223 -1.03 9.18 7.04
C VAL A 223 -1.99 8.12 6.54
N VAL A 224 -1.79 7.66 5.31
CA VAL A 224 -2.59 6.62 4.66
C VAL A 224 -1.79 5.34 4.57
N PRO A 225 -2.09 4.33 5.41
CA PRO A 225 -1.50 3.00 5.28
C PRO A 225 -1.95 2.35 3.98
N VAL A 226 -1.03 1.73 3.23
CA VAL A 226 -1.38 1.06 1.98
C VAL A 226 -0.89 -0.38 1.99
N TYR A 227 -1.80 -1.32 1.81
CA TYR A 227 -1.43 -2.70 1.54
C TYR A 227 -1.16 -2.87 0.05
N ILE A 228 0.00 -3.42 -0.29
CA ILE A 228 0.36 -3.85 -1.63
C ILE A 228 0.61 -5.36 -1.58
N GLY A 229 -0.04 -6.09 -2.46
CA GLY A 229 0.07 -7.53 -2.58
C GLY A 229 0.14 -7.97 -4.04
N TYR A 230 0.68 -9.16 -4.26
CA TYR A 230 0.80 -9.78 -5.58
C TYR A 230 0.55 -11.27 -5.47
N GLU A 231 -0.07 -11.85 -6.48
CA GLU A 231 -0.14 -13.32 -6.58
C GLU A 231 1.23 -13.91 -6.87
N HIS A 232 2.02 -13.24 -7.70
CA HIS A 232 3.42 -13.60 -7.91
C HIS A 232 4.30 -12.33 -7.90
N VAL A 233 5.28 -12.29 -6.99
CA VAL A 233 6.24 -11.18 -6.87
C VAL A 233 7.37 -11.37 -7.87
N LEU A 234 7.72 -10.30 -8.56
CA LEU A 234 8.75 -10.30 -9.60
C LEU A 234 10.11 -10.86 -9.12
N GLU A 235 10.50 -10.57 -7.87
CA GLU A 235 11.81 -10.91 -7.31
C GLU A 235 11.80 -12.16 -6.41
N VAL A 236 10.71 -12.91 -6.38
CA VAL A 236 10.55 -14.00 -5.43
C VAL A 236 11.61 -15.10 -5.58
N ASP A 237 12.06 -15.39 -6.79
CA ASP A 237 13.15 -16.34 -7.05
C ASP A 237 14.48 -15.86 -6.43
N THR A 238 14.73 -14.55 -6.50
CA THR A 238 15.91 -13.94 -5.85
C THR A 238 15.81 -14.01 -4.34
N TYR A 239 14.63 -13.74 -3.78
CA TYR A 239 14.38 -13.88 -2.34
C TYR A 239 14.57 -15.32 -1.85
N ALA A 240 14.10 -16.31 -2.62
CA ALA A 240 14.29 -17.71 -2.29
C ALA A 240 15.78 -18.13 -2.29
N LYS A 241 16.59 -17.59 -3.21
CA LYS A 241 18.04 -17.82 -3.24
C LYS A 241 18.74 -17.16 -2.05
N GLU A 242 18.44 -15.90 -1.74
CA GLU A 242 18.98 -15.18 -0.59
C GLU A 242 18.64 -15.89 0.72
N LEU A 243 17.41 -16.39 0.89
CA LEU A 243 16.99 -17.16 2.07
C LEU A 243 17.70 -18.50 2.22
N ARG A 244 18.24 -19.05 1.12
CA ARG A 244 19.09 -20.27 1.13
C ARG A 244 20.57 -19.98 1.38
N GLY A 245 20.95 -18.71 1.65
CA GLY A 245 22.31 -18.31 1.96
C GLY A 245 23.11 -17.76 0.77
N ALA A 246 22.52 -17.55 -0.39
CA ALA A 246 23.19 -16.88 -1.49
C ALA A 246 23.53 -15.42 -1.13
N ALA A 247 24.67 -14.94 -1.57
CA ALA A 247 25.08 -13.55 -1.39
C ALA A 247 24.04 -12.60 -2.04
N LYS A 248 23.82 -11.47 -1.38
CA LYS A 248 22.92 -10.45 -1.90
C LYS A 248 23.45 -9.90 -3.23
N GLU A 249 22.72 -10.12 -4.31
CA GLU A 249 23.09 -9.53 -5.62
C GLU A 249 22.99 -8.00 -5.53
N GLN A 250 24.00 -7.31 -6.10
CA GLN A 250 23.94 -5.86 -6.23
C GLN A 250 22.86 -5.49 -7.24
N GLU A 251 22.01 -4.56 -6.85
CA GLU A 251 20.90 -4.06 -7.66
C GLU A 251 21.46 -3.23 -8.83
N ASN A 252 21.50 -3.82 -10.04
CA ASN A 252 21.94 -3.19 -11.27
C ASN A 252 20.79 -3.02 -12.24
N ALA A 253 20.80 -1.92 -13.02
CA ALA A 253 19.80 -1.68 -14.09
C ALA A 253 19.68 -2.87 -15.07
N GLY A 254 20.78 -3.60 -15.33
CA GLY A 254 20.76 -4.79 -16.16
C GLY A 254 19.95 -5.96 -15.58
N LEU A 255 19.76 -6.03 -14.26
CA LEU A 255 18.91 -7.01 -13.61
C LEU A 255 17.42 -6.66 -13.88
N VAL A 256 17.03 -5.41 -13.69
CA VAL A 256 15.67 -4.92 -13.96
C VAL A 256 15.31 -5.14 -15.44
N LEU A 257 16.19 -4.78 -16.36
CA LEU A 257 15.97 -5.00 -17.81
C LEU A 257 15.89 -6.48 -18.19
N ARG A 258 16.70 -7.36 -17.60
CA ARG A 258 16.62 -8.81 -17.80
C ARG A 258 15.32 -9.40 -17.27
N VAL A 259 14.86 -8.88 -16.14
CA VAL A 259 13.59 -9.27 -15.57
C VAL A 259 12.45 -8.81 -16.47
N ILE A 260 12.43 -7.55 -16.91
CA ILE A 260 11.45 -7.01 -17.86
C ILE A 260 11.39 -7.82 -19.17
N LYS A 261 12.52 -8.28 -19.70
CA LYS A 261 12.59 -9.12 -20.90
C LYS A 261 12.02 -10.54 -20.71
N LYS A 262 11.98 -11.05 -19.48
CA LYS A 262 11.43 -12.37 -19.13
C LYS A 262 9.99 -12.30 -18.60
N LEU A 263 9.32 -11.16 -18.77
CA LEU A 263 8.01 -10.90 -18.20
C LEU A 263 6.96 -11.86 -18.73
N ARG A 264 6.31 -12.53 -17.82
CA ARG A 264 5.15 -13.41 -18.02
C ARG A 264 4.02 -12.91 -17.13
N ASN A 265 2.83 -13.43 -17.34
CA ASN A 265 1.69 -13.14 -16.47
C ASN A 265 2.01 -13.59 -15.02
N LEU A 266 2.04 -12.61 -14.10
CA LEU A 266 2.29 -12.80 -12.67
C LEU A 266 0.98 -12.86 -11.86
N GLY A 267 -0.16 -13.07 -12.50
CA GLY A 267 -1.46 -13.07 -11.85
C GLY A 267 -1.98 -11.66 -11.58
N GLN A 268 -2.60 -11.45 -10.42
CA GLN A 268 -3.18 -10.16 -10.02
C GLN A 268 -2.30 -9.39 -9.04
N GLY A 269 -2.37 -8.05 -9.14
CA GLY A 269 -1.86 -7.12 -8.13
C GLY A 269 -3.00 -6.58 -7.27
N PHE A 270 -2.71 -6.22 -6.03
CA PHE A 270 -3.69 -5.72 -5.05
C PHE A 270 -3.16 -4.45 -4.41
N VAL A 271 -3.98 -3.41 -4.39
CA VAL A 271 -3.70 -2.16 -3.67
C VAL A 271 -4.93 -1.82 -2.84
N ASN A 272 -4.79 -1.85 -1.51
CA ASN A 272 -5.87 -1.53 -0.61
C ASN A 272 -5.45 -0.43 0.37
N PHE A 273 -6.22 0.67 0.38
CA PHE A 273 -5.98 1.81 1.25
C PHE A 273 -6.61 1.54 2.62
N GLY A 274 -5.76 1.34 3.64
CA GLY A 274 -6.18 1.13 5.02
C GLY A 274 -6.74 2.39 5.66
N GLU A 275 -7.23 2.24 6.89
CA GLU A 275 -7.81 3.36 7.65
C GLU A 275 -6.78 4.47 7.88
N PRO A 276 -7.03 5.69 7.40
CA PRO A 276 -6.13 6.82 7.55
C PRO A 276 -5.97 7.27 9.01
N ILE A 277 -4.82 7.87 9.32
CA ILE A 277 -4.54 8.47 10.63
C ILE A 277 -4.28 9.95 10.41
N THR A 278 -5.25 10.81 10.74
CA THR A 278 -5.03 12.26 10.79
C THR A 278 -4.20 12.60 12.02
N LEU A 279 -2.97 13.06 11.80
CA LEU A 279 -1.98 13.23 12.86
C LEU A 279 -2.41 14.27 13.90
N SER A 280 -3.03 15.38 13.47
CA SER A 280 -3.56 16.41 14.40
C SER A 280 -4.65 15.84 15.31
N ASN A 281 -5.58 15.03 14.78
CA ASN A 281 -6.64 14.41 15.57
C ASN A 281 -6.06 13.37 16.54
N TYR A 282 -5.08 12.58 16.07
CA TYR A 282 -4.37 11.62 16.90
C TYR A 282 -3.65 12.31 18.09
N LEU A 283 -2.96 13.41 17.82
CA LEU A 283 -2.25 14.17 18.86
C LEU A 283 -3.23 14.88 19.81
N ASN A 284 -4.30 15.50 19.30
CA ASN A 284 -5.33 16.14 20.13
C ASN A 284 -5.97 15.16 21.13
N HIS A 285 -6.11 13.88 20.73
CA HIS A 285 -6.72 12.87 21.58
C HIS A 285 -5.72 12.30 22.62
N ASN A 286 -4.47 12.04 22.22
CA ASN A 286 -3.53 11.29 23.05
C ASN A 286 -2.51 12.20 23.78
N TYR A 287 -2.28 13.42 23.29
CA TYR A 287 -1.28 14.38 23.78
C TYR A 287 -1.81 15.81 23.63
N PRO A 288 -2.85 16.20 24.39
CA PRO A 288 -3.54 17.49 24.20
C PRO A 288 -2.60 18.72 24.27
N GLU A 289 -1.51 18.59 25.05
CA GLU A 289 -0.48 19.62 25.24
C GLU A 289 0.41 19.87 24.00
N TRP A 290 0.29 19.06 22.95
CA TRP A 290 1.20 19.15 21.80
C TRP A 290 1.23 20.52 21.11
N LYS A 291 0.12 21.27 21.17
CA LYS A 291 0.01 22.61 20.58
C LYS A 291 0.73 23.66 21.37
N GLU A 292 0.84 23.49 22.69
CA GLU A 292 1.54 24.41 23.58
C GLU A 292 3.06 24.20 23.52
N GLN A 293 3.49 22.99 23.26
CA GLN A 293 4.89 22.56 23.19
C GLN A 293 5.48 22.54 21.78
N HIS A 294 4.87 23.23 20.82
CA HIS A 294 5.31 23.20 19.41
C HIS A 294 6.69 23.83 19.18
N HIS A 295 7.19 24.65 20.13
CA HIS A 295 8.53 25.23 20.06
C HIS A 295 9.64 24.26 20.49
N GLU A 296 9.32 23.15 21.14
CA GLU A 296 10.29 22.14 21.55
C GLU A 296 10.56 21.18 20.39
N ASP A 297 11.84 20.97 20.05
CA ASP A 297 12.23 20.06 18.96
C ASP A 297 11.72 18.62 19.19
N LYS A 298 11.72 18.16 20.44
CA LYS A 298 11.24 16.82 20.83
C LYS A 298 10.70 16.84 22.26
N PRO A 299 9.42 17.20 22.45
CA PRO A 299 8.76 17.09 23.75
C PRO A 299 8.83 15.66 24.30
N HIS A 300 8.61 15.49 25.60
CA HIS A 300 8.70 14.18 26.28
C HIS A 300 7.80 13.10 25.66
N TRP A 301 6.61 13.46 25.17
CA TRP A 301 5.66 12.56 24.53
C TRP A 301 6.04 12.16 23.09
N PHE A 302 6.92 12.92 22.43
CA PHE A 302 7.16 12.84 20.98
C PHE A 302 7.59 11.45 20.51
N ASN A 303 8.61 10.86 21.13
CA ASN A 303 9.11 9.54 20.73
C ASN A 303 8.06 8.44 20.92
N HIS A 304 7.24 8.55 21.95
CA HIS A 304 6.13 7.61 22.19
C HIS A 304 5.05 7.77 21.12
N ALA A 305 4.67 8.98 20.77
CA ALA A 305 3.72 9.27 19.70
C ALA A 305 4.19 8.72 18.36
N VAL A 306 5.46 8.98 17.99
CA VAL A 306 6.07 8.43 16.76
C VAL A 306 6.01 6.92 16.72
N GLY A 307 6.36 6.24 17.81
CA GLY A 307 6.31 4.78 17.92
C GLY A 307 4.89 4.25 17.81
N SER A 308 3.96 4.87 18.50
CA SER A 308 2.55 4.45 18.52
C SER A 308 1.87 4.64 17.17
N VAL A 309 2.03 5.81 16.52
CA VAL A 309 1.52 6.04 15.15
C VAL A 309 2.14 5.05 14.16
N SER A 310 3.46 4.83 14.22
CA SER A 310 4.13 3.87 13.35
C SER A 310 3.56 2.45 13.50
N ASN A 311 3.32 2.01 14.73
CA ASN A 311 2.71 0.71 15.00
C ASN A 311 1.24 0.66 14.51
N GLN A 312 0.48 1.74 14.70
CA GLN A 312 -0.89 1.83 14.21
C GLN A 312 -0.95 1.73 12.68
N VAL A 313 -0.02 2.39 11.97
CA VAL A 313 0.14 2.25 10.50
C VAL A 313 0.35 0.78 10.12
N MET A 314 1.27 0.07 10.79
CA MET A 314 1.51 -1.35 10.52
C MET A 314 0.29 -2.24 10.80
N VAL A 315 -0.48 -1.91 11.83
CA VAL A 315 -1.75 -2.60 12.12
C VAL A 315 -2.77 -2.34 11.01
N ASN A 316 -2.90 -1.09 10.56
CA ASN A 316 -3.86 -0.72 9.51
C ASN A 316 -3.47 -1.31 8.14
N ILE A 317 -2.17 -1.41 7.82
CA ILE A 317 -1.70 -2.17 6.64
C ILE A 317 -2.15 -3.64 6.72
N ASN A 318 -1.97 -4.29 7.87
CA ASN A 318 -2.43 -5.68 8.04
C ASN A 318 -3.95 -5.83 7.96
N LYS A 319 -4.70 -4.86 8.50
CA LYS A 319 -6.17 -4.86 8.42
C LYS A 319 -6.67 -4.75 6.98
N ALA A 320 -5.92 -4.06 6.12
CA ALA A 320 -6.20 -3.90 4.71
C ALA A 320 -5.62 -5.03 3.82
N ALA A 321 -5.19 -6.15 4.40
CA ALA A 321 -4.62 -7.26 3.63
C ALA A 321 -5.61 -7.82 2.61
N ALA A 322 -5.11 -8.16 1.42
CA ALA A 322 -5.87 -8.89 0.42
C ALA A 322 -5.46 -10.37 0.46
N VAL A 323 -6.45 -11.23 0.66
CA VAL A 323 -6.31 -12.68 0.58
C VAL A 323 -6.61 -13.10 -0.85
N ASN A 324 -5.71 -13.84 -1.47
CA ASN A 324 -5.86 -14.32 -2.84
C ASN A 324 -5.74 -15.85 -2.94
N ALA A 325 -5.98 -16.41 -4.11
CA ALA A 325 -5.93 -17.84 -4.38
C ALA A 325 -4.58 -18.46 -4.00
N MET A 326 -3.47 -17.79 -4.34
CA MET A 326 -2.12 -18.24 -4.03
C MET A 326 -1.88 -18.37 -2.51
N ASN A 327 -2.42 -17.42 -1.72
CA ASN A 327 -2.31 -17.46 -0.25
C ASN A 327 -3.03 -18.68 0.33
N LEU A 328 -4.26 -18.95 -0.14
CA LEU A 328 -5.10 -20.02 0.40
C LEU A 328 -4.59 -21.42 0.00
N VAL A 329 -4.32 -21.61 -1.30
CA VAL A 329 -3.75 -22.87 -1.82
C VAL A 329 -2.39 -23.14 -1.17
N GLY A 330 -1.53 -22.12 -1.07
CA GLY A 330 -0.26 -22.25 -0.39
C GLY A 330 -0.38 -22.64 1.09
N THR A 331 -1.36 -22.06 1.79
CA THR A 331 -1.61 -22.38 3.19
C THR A 331 -2.10 -23.82 3.35
N ALA A 332 -3.02 -24.27 2.50
CA ALA A 332 -3.55 -25.63 2.53
C ALA A 332 -2.45 -26.67 2.28
N LEU A 333 -1.67 -26.51 1.19
CA LEU A 333 -0.60 -27.45 0.85
C LEU A 333 0.54 -27.46 1.89
N LEU A 334 0.94 -26.30 2.40
CA LEU A 334 1.98 -26.19 3.44
C LEU A 334 1.55 -26.75 4.79
N SER A 335 0.24 -26.80 5.08
CA SER A 335 -0.30 -27.38 6.31
C SER A 335 -0.40 -28.90 6.27
N SER A 336 -0.42 -29.50 5.08
CA SER A 336 -0.47 -30.95 4.91
C SER A 336 0.88 -31.62 5.17
N ARG A 337 0.85 -32.87 5.70
CA ARG A 337 2.06 -33.61 6.15
C ARG A 337 3.09 -33.80 5.04
N GLN A 338 2.62 -34.04 3.80
CA GLN A 338 3.49 -34.31 2.64
C GLN A 338 3.49 -33.16 1.63
N ARG A 339 2.87 -32.02 2.00
CA ARG A 339 2.59 -30.90 1.07
C ARG A 339 1.80 -31.35 -0.17
N ALA A 340 0.95 -32.32 0.03
CA ALA A 340 0.11 -32.92 -0.99
C ALA A 340 -1.28 -33.21 -0.38
N LEU A 341 -2.32 -32.98 -1.17
CA LEU A 341 -3.71 -33.28 -0.85
C LEU A 341 -4.38 -33.85 -2.11
N SER A 342 -5.39 -34.72 -1.94
CA SER A 342 -6.23 -35.06 -3.08
C SER A 342 -6.94 -33.80 -3.59
N HIS A 343 -7.33 -33.81 -4.85
CA HIS A 343 -8.06 -32.69 -5.44
C HIS A 343 -9.30 -32.32 -4.61
N GLU A 344 -10.08 -33.31 -4.18
CA GLU A 344 -11.30 -33.12 -3.36
C GLU A 344 -10.96 -32.50 -2.00
N GLN A 345 -9.98 -33.09 -1.27
CA GLN A 345 -9.55 -32.57 0.03
C GLN A 345 -9.09 -31.12 -0.04
N LEU A 346 -8.38 -30.76 -1.12
CA LEU A 346 -7.92 -29.39 -1.29
C LEU A 346 -9.10 -28.44 -1.51
N LEU A 347 -10.08 -28.82 -2.35
CA LEU A 347 -11.28 -27.98 -2.57
C LEU A 347 -12.12 -27.81 -1.28
N GLU A 348 -12.30 -28.88 -0.51
CA GLU A 348 -12.99 -28.82 0.80
C GLU A 348 -12.26 -27.88 1.77
N GLN A 349 -10.93 -27.97 1.82
CA GLN A 349 -10.13 -27.12 2.67
C GLN A 349 -10.20 -25.64 2.27
N LEU A 350 -10.15 -25.36 0.96
CA LEU A 350 -10.31 -23.99 0.43
C LEU A 350 -11.70 -23.43 0.74
N SER A 351 -12.76 -24.25 0.57
CA SER A 351 -14.12 -23.88 0.94
C SER A 351 -14.22 -23.54 2.43
N SER A 352 -13.67 -24.38 3.30
CA SER A 352 -13.65 -24.16 4.74
C SER A 352 -12.91 -22.87 5.13
N TYR A 353 -11.79 -22.56 4.46
CA TYR A 353 -11.07 -21.32 4.71
C TYR A 353 -11.87 -20.10 4.28
N GLN A 354 -12.53 -20.13 3.13
CA GLN A 354 -13.37 -19.03 2.65
C GLN A 354 -14.56 -18.81 3.61
N GLU A 355 -15.23 -19.87 4.03
CA GLU A 355 -16.34 -19.80 4.96
C GLU A 355 -15.92 -19.21 6.32
N MET A 356 -14.79 -19.67 6.87
CA MET A 356 -14.23 -19.11 8.11
C MET A 356 -13.90 -17.64 8.00
N LEU A 357 -13.26 -17.23 6.91
CA LEU A 357 -12.88 -15.84 6.67
C LEU A 357 -14.11 -14.95 6.45
N LYS A 358 -15.13 -15.46 5.78
CA LYS A 358 -16.38 -14.74 5.52
C LYS A 358 -17.20 -14.54 6.80
N ASN A 359 -17.33 -15.60 7.62
CA ASN A 359 -18.15 -15.56 8.83
C ASN A 359 -17.48 -14.81 9.99
N VAL A 360 -16.14 -14.86 10.05
CA VAL A 360 -15.37 -14.19 11.10
C VAL A 360 -14.19 -13.47 10.45
N PRO A 361 -14.42 -12.34 9.77
CA PRO A 361 -13.36 -11.60 9.10
C PRO A 361 -12.35 -11.07 10.11
N TYR A 362 -11.08 -11.10 9.75
CA TYR A 362 -10.00 -10.53 10.55
C TYR A 362 -10.15 -9.02 10.75
N SER A 363 -10.65 -8.34 9.74
CA SER A 363 -10.95 -6.91 9.70
C SER A 363 -12.03 -6.63 8.67
N THR A 364 -12.74 -5.53 8.82
CA THR A 364 -13.70 -5.04 7.81
C THR A 364 -13.05 -4.65 6.49
N ASP A 365 -11.76 -4.34 6.51
CA ASP A 365 -10.99 -3.90 5.33
C ASP A 365 -10.27 -5.03 4.61
N VAL A 366 -10.30 -6.26 5.14
CA VAL A 366 -9.70 -7.42 4.48
C VAL A 366 -10.46 -7.74 3.20
N VAL A 367 -9.73 -7.84 2.10
CA VAL A 367 -10.27 -8.31 0.82
C VAL A 367 -10.21 -9.83 0.78
N LEU A 368 -11.33 -10.46 0.44
CA LEU A 368 -11.45 -11.91 0.34
C LEU A 368 -11.72 -12.32 -1.11
N PRO A 369 -11.18 -13.45 -1.59
CA PRO A 369 -11.48 -13.95 -2.92
C PRO A 369 -12.95 -14.36 -3.02
N THR A 370 -13.60 -13.97 -4.10
CA THR A 370 -14.99 -14.31 -4.42
C THR A 370 -15.12 -15.56 -5.28
N ASP A 371 -14.03 -16.03 -5.85
CA ASP A 371 -13.99 -17.18 -6.75
C ASP A 371 -14.31 -18.48 -6.01
N THR A 372 -14.84 -19.47 -6.74
CA THR A 372 -15.05 -20.80 -6.18
C THR A 372 -13.72 -21.50 -5.88
N PRO A 373 -13.68 -22.46 -4.92
CA PRO A 373 -12.47 -23.22 -4.62
C PRO A 373 -11.82 -23.84 -5.86
N LYS A 374 -12.62 -24.35 -6.80
CA LYS A 374 -12.14 -24.91 -8.06
C LYS A 374 -11.50 -23.83 -8.94
N ALA A 375 -12.17 -22.70 -9.12
CA ALA A 375 -11.63 -21.59 -9.94
C ALA A 375 -10.31 -21.07 -9.35
N MET A 376 -10.20 -20.95 -8.03
CA MET A 376 -8.96 -20.57 -7.36
C MET A 376 -7.83 -21.57 -7.60
N LEU A 377 -8.11 -22.88 -7.54
CA LEU A 377 -7.12 -23.92 -7.83
C LEU A 377 -6.68 -23.86 -9.30
N ASP A 378 -7.65 -23.83 -10.21
CA ASP A 378 -7.38 -23.77 -11.66
C ASP A 378 -6.55 -22.51 -12.01
N HIS A 379 -6.86 -21.38 -11.37
CA HIS A 379 -6.09 -20.15 -11.52
C HIS A 379 -4.62 -20.33 -11.05
N VAL A 380 -4.41 -20.87 -9.84
CA VAL A 380 -3.05 -21.11 -9.31
C VAL A 380 -2.27 -22.08 -10.20
N LEU A 381 -2.92 -23.11 -10.73
CA LEU A 381 -2.29 -24.06 -11.66
C LEU A 381 -1.92 -23.43 -13.00
N SER A 382 -2.63 -22.37 -13.41
CA SER A 382 -2.35 -21.63 -14.64
C SER A 382 -1.16 -20.67 -14.52
N LEU A 383 -0.74 -20.33 -13.30
CA LEU A 383 0.36 -19.42 -13.05
C LEU A 383 1.71 -20.10 -13.28
N ASP A 384 2.60 -19.43 -14.00
CA ASP A 384 3.94 -19.92 -14.28
C ASP A 384 4.80 -20.05 -12.99
N ARG A 385 5.57 -21.13 -12.89
CA ARG A 385 6.61 -21.34 -11.86
C ARG A 385 6.15 -21.33 -10.40
N VAL A 386 4.90 -21.65 -10.15
CA VAL A 386 4.38 -21.75 -8.79
C VAL A 386 4.84 -23.02 -8.10
N GLY A 387 5.14 -24.07 -8.90
CA GLY A 387 5.60 -25.38 -8.41
C GLY A 387 4.51 -26.18 -7.71
N VAL A 388 3.26 -25.93 -8.08
CA VAL A 388 2.12 -26.77 -7.73
C VAL A 388 1.90 -27.73 -8.91
N LEU A 389 1.93 -29.02 -8.63
CA LEU A 389 1.83 -30.09 -9.63
C LEU A 389 0.55 -30.88 -9.42
N VAL A 390 -0.01 -31.36 -10.53
CA VAL A 390 -1.12 -32.33 -10.53
C VAL A 390 -0.53 -33.67 -10.92
N GLU A 391 -0.59 -34.64 -10.01
CA GLU A 391 -0.20 -36.03 -10.25
C GLU A 391 -1.47 -36.88 -10.32
N LYS A 392 -1.58 -37.73 -11.35
CA LYS A 392 -2.70 -38.66 -11.50
C LYS A 392 -2.20 -40.06 -11.22
N ASP A 393 -2.90 -40.75 -10.35
CA ASP A 393 -2.70 -42.15 -10.08
C ASP A 393 -4.03 -42.94 -10.24
N ASN A 394 -4.01 -44.22 -9.92
CA ASN A 394 -5.19 -45.09 -9.99
C ASN A 394 -6.30 -44.72 -9.00
N PHE A 395 -6.02 -43.86 -8.03
CA PHE A 395 -6.91 -43.47 -6.95
C PHE A 395 -7.45 -42.02 -7.14
N GLY A 396 -6.95 -41.29 -8.15
CA GLY A 396 -7.41 -39.94 -8.46
C GLY A 396 -6.31 -38.93 -8.72
N GLU A 397 -6.66 -37.65 -8.58
CA GLU A 397 -5.74 -36.52 -8.75
C GLU A 397 -5.19 -36.06 -7.40
N ILE A 398 -3.87 -35.97 -7.32
CA ILE A 398 -3.15 -35.44 -6.15
C ILE A 398 -2.52 -34.11 -6.54
N ILE A 399 -2.81 -33.08 -5.75
CA ILE A 399 -2.19 -31.76 -5.89
C ILE A 399 -1.01 -31.71 -4.92
N ARG A 400 0.19 -31.53 -5.47
CA ARG A 400 1.44 -31.53 -4.69
C ARG A 400 2.21 -30.24 -4.87
N LEU A 401 2.81 -29.77 -3.78
CA LEU A 401 3.77 -28.66 -3.81
C LEU A 401 5.20 -29.22 -3.85
N GLU A 402 5.96 -28.85 -4.87
CA GLU A 402 7.36 -29.19 -5.00
C GLU A 402 8.19 -28.71 -3.80
N ARG A 403 9.18 -29.52 -3.40
CA ARG A 403 10.05 -29.20 -2.26
C ARG A 403 10.77 -27.84 -2.43
N ASN A 404 11.24 -27.55 -3.63
CA ASN A 404 11.95 -26.32 -3.93
C ASN A 404 11.03 -25.09 -3.91
N SER A 405 9.77 -25.26 -4.26
CA SER A 405 8.76 -24.22 -4.28
C SER A 405 8.09 -23.97 -2.93
N ALA A 406 8.32 -24.85 -1.94
CA ALA A 406 7.76 -24.66 -0.59
C ALA A 406 8.27 -23.38 0.09
N VAL A 407 9.51 -22.97 -0.14
CA VAL A 407 10.07 -21.69 0.37
C VAL A 407 9.34 -20.52 -0.26
N LEU A 408 9.12 -20.57 -1.58
CA LEU A 408 8.37 -19.61 -2.35
C LEU A 408 6.93 -19.50 -1.82
N MET A 409 6.26 -20.64 -1.69
CA MET A 409 4.89 -20.68 -1.21
C MET A 409 4.75 -20.17 0.23
N THR A 410 5.79 -20.37 1.06
CA THR A 410 5.86 -19.81 2.41
C THR A 410 5.84 -18.28 2.38
N TYR A 411 6.45 -17.65 1.39
CA TYR A 411 6.37 -16.19 1.21
C TYR A 411 4.91 -15.73 1.04
N TYR A 412 4.15 -16.37 0.16
CA TYR A 412 2.75 -16.01 -0.08
C TYR A 412 1.86 -16.28 1.13
N ARG A 413 2.00 -17.42 1.79
CA ARG A 413 1.33 -17.70 3.06
C ARG A 413 1.62 -16.60 4.10
N ASN A 414 2.85 -16.14 4.18
CA ASN A 414 3.27 -15.14 5.16
C ASN A 414 2.71 -13.74 4.88
N ASN A 415 2.33 -13.42 3.63
CA ASN A 415 1.67 -12.16 3.30
C ASN A 415 0.37 -11.96 4.08
N MET A 416 -0.32 -13.07 4.40
CA MET A 416 -1.53 -13.07 5.19
C MET A 416 -1.34 -13.74 6.57
N LEU A 417 -0.13 -13.70 7.13
CA LEU A 417 0.21 -14.48 8.33
C LEU A 417 -0.73 -14.22 9.51
N ARG A 418 -1.10 -12.95 9.77
CA ARG A 418 -2.05 -12.63 10.85
C ARG A 418 -3.44 -13.18 10.57
N VAL A 419 -3.90 -13.12 9.33
CA VAL A 419 -5.16 -13.74 8.89
C VAL A 419 -5.06 -15.25 9.05
N SER A 420 -3.93 -15.88 8.65
CA SER A 420 -3.68 -17.32 8.82
C SER A 420 -3.66 -17.75 10.29
N PHE A 421 -3.03 -16.97 11.17
CA PHE A 421 -3.07 -17.25 12.62
C PHE A 421 -4.49 -17.13 13.19
N TYR A 422 -5.27 -16.21 12.66
CA TYR A 422 -6.67 -16.05 13.04
C TYR A 422 -7.49 -17.29 12.62
N ILE A 423 -7.32 -17.78 11.38
CA ILE A 423 -7.90 -19.04 10.90
C ILE A 423 -7.48 -20.22 11.80
N MET A 424 -6.19 -20.37 12.10
CA MET A 424 -5.69 -21.43 12.96
C MET A 424 -6.24 -21.35 14.40
N LYS A 425 -6.40 -20.15 14.94
CA LYS A 425 -6.98 -19.92 16.26
C LYS A 425 -8.47 -20.27 16.28
N LEU A 426 -9.19 -19.96 15.21
CA LEU A 426 -10.59 -20.34 15.03
C LEU A 426 -10.73 -21.85 14.87
N SER A 427 -9.94 -22.48 14.02
CA SER A 427 -9.98 -23.94 13.82
C SER A 427 -9.69 -24.71 15.10
N LYS A 428 -8.73 -24.26 15.93
CA LYS A 428 -8.49 -24.83 17.27
C LYS A 428 -9.69 -24.66 18.19
N LYS A 429 -10.32 -23.47 18.22
CA LYS A 429 -11.54 -23.25 19.01
C LYS A 429 -12.68 -24.16 18.56
N ILE A 430 -12.88 -24.28 17.24
CA ILE A 430 -13.89 -25.18 16.67
C ILE A 430 -13.56 -26.66 17.00
N TYR A 431 -12.31 -27.06 16.89
CA TYR A 431 -11.88 -28.41 17.25
C TYR A 431 -12.10 -28.72 18.74
N TYR A 432 -11.75 -27.80 19.65
CA TYR A 432 -12.03 -27.96 21.09
C TYR A 432 -13.54 -27.96 21.37
N TRP A 433 -14.31 -27.11 20.68
CA TRP A 433 -15.77 -27.07 20.83
C TRP A 433 -16.42 -28.36 20.32
N MET A 434 -16.03 -28.87 19.14
CA MET A 434 -16.53 -30.16 18.63
C MET A 434 -16.16 -31.34 19.52
N ARG A 435 -14.98 -31.32 20.12
CA ARG A 435 -14.55 -32.34 21.08
C ARG A 435 -15.36 -32.25 22.38
N TYR A 436 -15.67 -31.06 22.81
CA TYR A 436 -16.51 -30.81 23.98
C TYR A 436 -17.96 -31.27 23.74
N VAL A 437 -18.53 -30.93 22.59
CA VAL A 437 -19.90 -31.38 22.20
C VAL A 437 -19.96 -32.90 22.04
N LYS A 438 -18.96 -33.55 21.46
CA LYS A 438 -18.88 -35.02 21.41
C LYS A 438 -18.80 -35.65 22.81
N PHE A 439 -18.11 -35.00 23.75
CA PHE A 439 -18.00 -35.46 25.12
C PHE A 439 -19.31 -35.33 25.92
N ILE A 440 -20.16 -34.38 25.56
CA ILE A 440 -21.50 -34.19 26.21
C ILE A 440 -22.53 -35.18 25.64
N HIS A 441 -22.34 -35.70 24.44
CA HIS A 441 -23.28 -36.64 23.79
C HIS A 441 -22.80 -38.09 23.81
N SER A 442 -21.65 -38.39 24.45
CA SER A 442 -21.16 -39.71 24.81
C SER A 442 -21.37 -39.97 26.31
#